data_e76286735cd1f88a480f7e54ab69038a
#
_entry.id   e76286735cd1f88a480f7e54ab69038a
#
_cell.length_a   1.000
_cell.length_b   1.000
_cell.length_c   1.000
_cell.angle_alpha   90.00
_cell.angle_beta   90.00
_cell.angle_gamma   90.00
#
_symmetry.space_group_name_H-M   'P 1'
#
loop_
_entity.id
_entity.type
_entity.pdbx_description
1 polymer ?
#
loop_
_entity_poly.entity_id
_entity_poly.type
_entity_poly.pdbx_seq_one_letter_code
_entity_poly.pdbx_strand_id
1 'polypeptide(L)'
;MSFPRILFVGPALRYMNPTGELLVEMLSECGETTCFGPGFVSSDDLVGGLARFVDQHGPFDVAVTTELQALTVSIKSDMEHLYGRIKRLYNFDFPVEQLKHLLEISTAFRKLEMPKFLSLLQDDLYGWTERYADLASETANFFLGNGPENAIRTAEMQNREDEPWTLRASDVFVNFMESNLSRFASFPLFVSGAEIYRGSHANRPNTWAVPGVQYRARRVAAMYLRSAGYSFRSISPSRWIHRVSETIGFMPSLGLLLGNRLFRRELERSRAVYTCGSVLQQPIRKFFEIPASGALLVSEPCRGLADYGFVDGVNCRLCSPEDVLGVDRDIRTSPDAVEKIARLGQDVVLHSHTVSARARQFQAVLQAVKNNCFGGARWSDGCYVISGAFAEAADAARDAHQG
;
A
#
# COMPACT_ATOMS: atom_id res chain seq x y z
N MET A 1 -1.68 22.22 -19.85
CA MET A 1 -0.52 21.30 -19.75
C MET A 1 -0.92 19.98 -20.37
N SER A 2 -0.08 19.37 -21.20
CA SER A 2 -0.33 18.03 -21.71
C SER A 2 -0.21 17.03 -20.57
N PHE A 3 -1.07 16.02 -20.55
CA PHE A 3 -0.95 14.90 -19.62
C PHE A 3 0.39 14.16 -19.83
N PRO A 4 1.09 13.75 -18.76
CA PRO A 4 2.31 13.00 -18.91
C PRO A 4 2.01 11.63 -19.57
N ARG A 5 2.93 11.18 -20.42
CA ARG A 5 2.91 9.82 -20.97
C ARG A 5 3.76 8.90 -20.11
N ILE A 6 3.10 7.94 -19.49
CA ILE A 6 3.67 7.07 -18.45
C ILE A 6 3.82 5.66 -19.00
N LEU A 7 5.01 5.09 -18.89
CA LEU A 7 5.26 3.68 -19.15
C LEU A 7 5.27 2.90 -17.85
N PHE A 8 4.30 2.02 -17.63
CA PHE A 8 4.36 1.04 -16.54
C PHE A 8 4.99 -0.26 -17.03
N VAL A 9 5.98 -0.77 -16.30
CA VAL A 9 6.70 -2.00 -16.65
C VAL A 9 6.61 -3.00 -15.51
N GLY A 10 5.94 -4.11 -15.73
CA GLY A 10 5.77 -5.18 -14.75
C GLY A 10 4.69 -6.19 -15.15
N PRO A 11 4.53 -7.29 -14.42
CA PRO A 11 3.51 -8.29 -14.70
C PRO A 11 2.12 -7.82 -14.23
N ALA A 12 1.07 -8.20 -14.99
CA ALA A 12 -0.34 -7.96 -14.67
C ALA A 12 -0.87 -8.94 -13.59
N LEU A 13 -0.20 -8.98 -12.45
CA LEU A 13 -0.55 -9.89 -11.37
C LEU A 13 -1.66 -9.32 -10.50
N ARG A 14 -2.68 -10.14 -10.24
CA ARG A 14 -3.74 -9.84 -9.27
C ARG A 14 -3.48 -10.58 -7.98
N TYR A 15 -3.50 -9.85 -6.88
CA TYR A 15 -3.28 -10.39 -5.54
C TYR A 15 -4.42 -9.99 -4.60
N MET A 16 -4.55 -10.68 -3.45
CA MET A 16 -5.53 -10.34 -2.41
C MET A 16 -5.43 -8.89 -1.94
N ASN A 17 -4.21 -8.38 -1.83
CA ASN A 17 -3.96 -6.96 -1.63
C ASN A 17 -3.72 -6.34 -3.01
N PRO A 18 -4.62 -5.53 -3.57
CA PRO A 18 -4.57 -5.06 -4.96
C PRO A 18 -3.56 -3.93 -5.18
N THR A 19 -2.42 -3.95 -4.50
CA THR A 19 -1.44 -2.85 -4.53
C THR A 19 -0.94 -2.56 -5.95
N GLY A 20 -0.64 -3.61 -6.72
CA GLY A 20 -0.19 -3.45 -8.11
C GLY A 20 -1.28 -2.91 -9.03
N GLU A 21 -2.52 -3.39 -8.87
CA GLU A 21 -3.68 -2.91 -9.65
C GLU A 21 -3.99 -1.45 -9.33
N LEU A 22 -3.96 -1.09 -8.03
CA LEU A 22 -4.16 0.30 -7.59
C LEU A 22 -3.05 1.24 -8.06
N LEU A 23 -1.80 0.75 -8.16
CA LEU A 23 -0.71 1.53 -8.74
C LEU A 23 -1.01 1.85 -10.21
N VAL A 24 -1.40 0.87 -11.01
CA VAL A 24 -1.76 1.08 -12.43
C VAL A 24 -2.97 2.00 -12.56
N GLU A 25 -4.01 1.83 -11.71
CA GLU A 25 -5.19 2.71 -11.67
C GLU A 25 -4.76 4.16 -11.36
N MET A 26 -3.89 4.36 -10.37
CA MET A 26 -3.34 5.68 -10.01
C MET A 26 -2.56 6.31 -11.17
N LEU A 27 -1.70 5.55 -11.84
CA LEU A 27 -0.94 6.05 -12.99
C LEU A 27 -1.86 6.44 -14.14
N SER A 28 -2.93 5.68 -14.37
CA SER A 28 -3.93 5.97 -15.41
C SER A 28 -4.75 7.23 -15.12
N GLU A 29 -4.98 7.56 -13.84
CA GLU A 29 -5.57 8.84 -13.45
C GLU A 29 -4.57 10.00 -13.51
N CYS A 30 -3.27 9.70 -13.41
CA CYS A 30 -2.20 10.69 -13.48
C CYS A 30 -1.90 11.14 -14.90
N GLY A 31 -1.96 10.23 -15.89
CA GLY A 31 -1.57 10.49 -17.25
C GLY A 31 -1.96 9.41 -18.26
N GLU A 32 -1.50 9.55 -19.49
CA GLU A 32 -1.65 8.52 -20.52
C GLU A 32 -0.70 7.35 -20.17
N THR A 33 -1.26 6.29 -19.61
CA THR A 33 -0.47 5.14 -19.14
C THR A 33 -0.51 3.99 -20.12
N THR A 34 0.66 3.57 -20.57
CA THR A 34 0.87 2.38 -21.37
C THR A 34 1.60 1.32 -20.53
N CYS A 35 1.07 0.08 -20.53
CA CYS A 35 1.64 -1.01 -19.72
C CYS A 35 2.41 -2.00 -20.60
N PHE A 36 3.58 -2.43 -20.14
CA PHE A 36 4.40 -3.47 -20.77
C PHE A 36 4.78 -4.54 -19.76
N GLY A 37 4.62 -5.80 -20.16
CA GLY A 37 5.03 -6.96 -19.39
C GLY A 37 4.05 -8.12 -19.49
N PRO A 38 4.36 -9.26 -18.84
CA PRO A 38 3.50 -10.43 -18.83
C PRO A 38 2.05 -10.12 -18.43
N GLY A 39 1.10 -10.56 -19.24
CA GLY A 39 -0.33 -10.32 -19.02
C GLY A 39 -0.85 -8.96 -19.47
N PHE A 40 0.02 -8.00 -19.84
CA PHE A 40 -0.38 -6.71 -20.43
C PHE A 40 -0.27 -6.69 -21.95
N VAL A 41 0.73 -7.39 -22.49
CA VAL A 41 0.99 -7.40 -23.93
C VAL A 41 1.03 -8.82 -24.48
N SER A 42 1.02 -8.96 -25.82
CA SER A 42 1.10 -10.25 -26.48
C SER A 42 2.46 -10.94 -26.27
N SER A 43 2.53 -12.24 -26.51
CA SER A 43 3.79 -12.96 -26.47
C SER A 43 4.79 -12.46 -27.52
N ASP A 44 4.32 -12.01 -28.67
CA ASP A 44 5.18 -11.47 -29.74
C ASP A 44 5.80 -10.13 -29.34
N ASP A 45 5.06 -9.28 -28.62
CA ASP A 45 5.59 -8.02 -28.07
C ASP A 45 6.62 -8.30 -27.00
N LEU A 46 6.41 -9.30 -26.13
CA LEU A 46 7.39 -9.69 -25.11
C LEU A 46 8.69 -10.21 -25.75
N VAL A 47 8.59 -11.02 -26.79
CA VAL A 47 9.75 -11.49 -27.56
C VAL A 47 10.45 -10.34 -28.27
N GLY A 48 9.70 -9.35 -28.78
CA GLY A 48 10.25 -8.13 -29.35
C GLY A 48 11.02 -7.27 -28.36
N GLY A 49 10.69 -7.38 -27.07
CA GLY A 49 11.38 -6.75 -25.95
C GLY A 49 10.97 -5.31 -25.69
N LEU A 50 11.33 -4.84 -24.48
CA LEU A 50 10.94 -3.51 -23.98
C LEU A 50 11.48 -2.37 -24.85
N ALA A 51 12.70 -2.45 -25.36
CA ALA A 51 13.29 -1.39 -26.18
C ALA A 51 12.47 -1.15 -27.46
N ARG A 52 12.17 -2.23 -28.21
CA ARG A 52 11.31 -2.15 -29.42
C ARG A 52 9.93 -1.58 -29.08
N PHE A 53 9.35 -2.00 -27.97
CA PHE A 53 8.04 -1.50 -27.52
C PHE A 53 8.07 0.00 -27.27
N VAL A 54 9.12 0.49 -26.59
CA VAL A 54 9.33 1.94 -26.36
C VAL A 54 9.48 2.71 -27.67
N ASP A 55 10.24 2.17 -28.64
CA ASP A 55 10.40 2.79 -29.96
C ASP A 55 9.08 2.89 -30.73
N GLN A 56 8.19 1.90 -30.57
CA GLN A 56 6.90 1.86 -31.27
C GLN A 56 5.82 2.72 -30.62
N HIS A 57 5.82 2.82 -29.28
CA HIS A 57 4.75 3.46 -28.52
C HIS A 57 5.15 4.78 -27.84
N GLY A 58 6.45 5.08 -27.80
CA GLY A 58 6.98 6.32 -27.20
C GLY A 58 6.70 7.59 -28.02
N PRO A 59 7.24 8.73 -27.64
CA PRO A 59 8.06 8.91 -26.44
C PRO A 59 7.25 8.85 -25.15
N PHE A 60 7.89 8.46 -24.03
CA PHE A 60 7.34 8.50 -22.68
C PHE A 60 8.08 9.54 -21.85
N ASP A 61 7.36 10.24 -20.95
CA ASP A 61 7.95 11.22 -20.02
C ASP A 61 8.60 10.54 -18.81
N VAL A 62 8.09 9.37 -18.41
CA VAL A 62 8.52 8.64 -17.21
C VAL A 62 8.23 7.15 -17.33
N ALA A 63 9.07 6.33 -16.71
CA ALA A 63 8.83 4.89 -16.55
C ALA A 63 8.66 4.53 -15.07
N VAL A 64 7.72 3.65 -14.77
CA VAL A 64 7.42 3.16 -13.42
C VAL A 64 7.48 1.64 -13.41
N THR A 65 8.14 1.06 -12.40
CA THR A 65 8.18 -0.40 -12.19
C THR A 65 7.90 -0.75 -10.74
N THR A 66 7.77 -2.03 -10.43
CA THR A 66 7.53 -2.54 -9.07
C THR A 66 8.74 -3.27 -8.52
N GLU A 67 8.82 -3.40 -7.20
CA GLU A 67 9.82 -4.20 -6.50
C GLU A 67 9.90 -5.63 -7.06
N LEU A 68 8.76 -6.28 -7.27
CA LEU A 68 8.71 -7.62 -7.82
C LEU A 68 9.43 -7.70 -9.16
N GLN A 69 9.15 -6.80 -10.10
CA GLN A 69 9.78 -6.78 -11.41
C GLN A 69 11.26 -6.39 -11.34
N ALA A 70 11.61 -5.40 -10.53
CA ALA A 70 12.95 -4.82 -10.52
C ALA A 70 13.96 -5.58 -9.66
N LEU A 71 13.52 -6.08 -8.51
CA LEU A 71 14.38 -6.66 -7.48
C LEU A 71 14.27 -8.17 -7.42
N THR A 72 13.08 -8.70 -7.14
CA THR A 72 12.87 -10.14 -6.92
C THR A 72 13.27 -10.97 -8.14
N VAL A 73 12.89 -10.54 -9.36
CA VAL A 73 13.22 -11.26 -10.59
C VAL A 73 14.67 -11.09 -11.04
N SER A 74 15.41 -10.16 -10.45
CA SER A 74 16.83 -9.92 -10.79
C SER A 74 17.77 -10.87 -10.05
N ILE A 75 17.27 -11.65 -9.10
CA ILE A 75 18.03 -12.64 -8.33
C ILE A 75 17.52 -14.04 -8.70
N LYS A 76 18.36 -14.86 -9.31
CA LYS A 76 17.96 -16.18 -9.85
C LYS A 76 17.36 -17.12 -8.78
N SER A 77 17.89 -17.11 -7.56
CA SER A 77 17.35 -17.92 -6.45
C SER A 77 15.95 -17.53 -6.07
N ASP A 78 15.60 -16.26 -6.23
CA ASP A 78 14.30 -15.74 -5.88
C ASP A 78 13.26 -16.04 -6.97
N MET A 79 13.70 -16.23 -8.22
CA MET A 79 12.83 -16.60 -9.34
C MET A 79 12.09 -17.91 -9.09
N GLU A 80 12.76 -18.96 -8.61
CA GLU A 80 12.13 -20.25 -8.34
C GLU A 80 11.09 -20.14 -7.22
N HIS A 81 11.43 -19.37 -6.16
CA HIS A 81 10.50 -19.06 -5.09
C HIS A 81 9.31 -18.23 -5.59
N LEU A 82 9.58 -17.25 -6.43
CA LEU A 82 8.56 -16.39 -7.05
C LEU A 82 7.58 -17.22 -7.90
N TYR A 83 8.07 -18.13 -8.75
CA TYR A 83 7.18 -19.01 -9.55
C TYR A 83 6.25 -19.83 -8.66
N GLY A 84 6.77 -20.45 -7.61
CA GLY A 84 5.96 -21.19 -6.65
C GLY A 84 4.96 -20.31 -5.90
N ARG A 85 5.31 -19.06 -5.62
CA ARG A 85 4.46 -18.07 -4.96
C ARG A 85 3.35 -17.56 -5.91
N ILE A 86 3.68 -17.21 -7.14
CA ILE A 86 2.73 -16.78 -8.17
C ILE A 86 1.69 -17.88 -8.41
N LYS A 87 2.14 -19.11 -8.63
CA LYS A 87 1.25 -20.25 -8.86
C LYS A 87 0.26 -20.51 -7.70
N ARG A 88 0.61 -20.16 -6.46
CA ARG A 88 -0.21 -20.37 -5.27
C ARG A 88 -1.10 -19.21 -4.88
N LEU A 89 -0.69 -17.97 -5.17
CA LEU A 89 -1.27 -16.77 -4.56
C LEU A 89 -1.87 -15.79 -5.57
N TYR A 90 -1.50 -15.91 -6.85
CA TYR A 90 -1.90 -14.98 -7.89
C TYR A 90 -2.89 -15.57 -8.87
N ASN A 91 -3.41 -14.74 -9.76
CA ASN A 91 -4.43 -15.10 -10.70
C ASN A 91 -4.00 -16.25 -11.63
N PHE A 92 -4.80 -17.32 -11.71
CA PHE A 92 -4.51 -18.47 -12.54
C PHE A 92 -4.80 -18.27 -14.02
N ASP A 93 -5.51 -17.21 -14.40
CA ASP A 93 -5.69 -16.80 -15.79
C ASP A 93 -4.44 -16.08 -16.33
N PHE A 94 -3.43 -15.90 -15.47
CA PHE A 94 -2.17 -15.27 -15.84
C PHE A 94 -1.34 -16.20 -16.73
N PRO A 95 -0.78 -15.73 -17.87
CA PRO A 95 0.04 -16.52 -18.77
C PRO A 95 1.41 -16.82 -18.14
N VAL A 96 1.46 -17.85 -17.29
CA VAL A 96 2.66 -18.19 -16.48
C VAL A 96 3.91 -18.41 -17.34
N GLU A 97 3.74 -18.90 -18.57
CA GLU A 97 4.83 -19.09 -19.53
C GLU A 97 5.52 -17.78 -19.93
N GLN A 98 4.82 -16.65 -19.83
CA GLN A 98 5.38 -15.33 -20.11
C GLN A 98 6.33 -14.84 -19.00
N LEU A 99 6.31 -15.44 -17.82
CA LEU A 99 7.18 -15.05 -16.69
C LEU A 99 8.69 -15.23 -17.01
N LYS A 100 9.03 -16.10 -17.96
CA LYS A 100 10.42 -16.30 -18.43
C LYS A 100 11.06 -14.98 -18.93
N HIS A 101 10.28 -14.00 -19.38
CA HIS A 101 10.77 -12.73 -19.89
C HIS A 101 11.08 -11.70 -18.80
N LEU A 102 10.69 -11.94 -17.53
CA LEU A 102 10.81 -10.94 -16.46
C LEU A 102 12.24 -10.44 -16.24
N LEU A 103 13.25 -11.32 -16.33
CA LEU A 103 14.64 -10.96 -16.14
C LEU A 103 15.17 -10.06 -17.27
N GLU A 104 14.81 -10.38 -18.52
CA GLU A 104 15.16 -9.59 -19.70
C GLU A 104 14.50 -8.21 -19.61
N ILE A 105 13.22 -8.14 -19.22
CA ILE A 105 12.47 -6.91 -19.01
C ILE A 105 13.14 -6.04 -17.94
N SER A 106 13.53 -6.64 -16.80
CA SER A 106 14.22 -5.93 -15.72
C SER A 106 15.55 -5.34 -16.20
N THR A 107 16.30 -6.12 -16.98
CA THR A 107 17.59 -5.68 -17.55
C THR A 107 17.40 -4.54 -18.57
N ALA A 108 16.38 -4.62 -19.40
CA ALA A 108 16.05 -3.57 -20.38
C ALA A 108 15.53 -2.30 -19.70
N PHE A 109 14.71 -2.42 -18.65
CA PHE A 109 14.19 -1.28 -17.89
C PHE A 109 15.33 -0.43 -17.31
N ARG A 110 16.38 -1.05 -16.76
CA ARG A 110 17.54 -0.32 -16.22
C ARG A 110 18.21 0.57 -17.25
N LYS A 111 18.18 0.19 -18.53
CA LYS A 111 18.81 0.91 -19.65
C LYS A 111 17.97 2.05 -20.21
N LEU A 112 16.71 2.22 -19.77
CA LEU A 112 15.89 3.35 -20.20
C LEU A 112 16.51 4.67 -19.74
N GLU A 113 16.51 5.68 -20.61
CA GLU A 113 17.12 6.99 -20.34
C GLU A 113 16.19 7.97 -19.66
N MET A 114 14.85 7.76 -19.78
CA MET A 114 13.86 8.61 -19.11
C MET A 114 13.89 8.47 -17.59
N PRO A 115 13.35 9.45 -16.81
CA PRO A 115 13.18 9.33 -15.37
C PRO A 115 12.46 8.04 -14.99
N LYS A 116 13.02 7.27 -14.06
CA LYS A 116 12.52 5.96 -13.63
C LYS A 116 12.11 5.99 -12.18
N PHE A 117 10.92 5.48 -11.90
CA PHE A 117 10.41 5.28 -10.55
C PHE A 117 10.32 3.79 -10.23
N LEU A 118 10.77 3.42 -9.04
CA LEU A 118 10.58 2.09 -8.45
C LEU A 118 9.54 2.18 -7.34
N SER A 119 8.43 1.47 -7.52
CA SER A 119 7.39 1.35 -6.50
C SER A 119 7.75 0.30 -5.47
N LEU A 120 7.80 0.72 -4.20
CA LEU A 120 8.13 -0.04 -3.01
C LEU A 120 6.92 -0.12 -2.06
N LEU A 121 5.73 -0.37 -2.60
CA LEU A 121 4.45 -0.42 -1.87
C LEU A 121 4.15 -1.80 -1.26
N GLN A 122 5.16 -2.61 -0.99
CA GLN A 122 5.03 -3.97 -0.45
C GLN A 122 5.26 -4.03 1.06
N ASP A 123 4.71 -5.05 1.71
CA ASP A 123 4.85 -5.25 3.15
C ASP A 123 6.18 -5.92 3.56
N ASP A 124 7.01 -6.39 2.60
CA ASP A 124 8.20 -7.22 2.84
C ASP A 124 9.52 -6.42 2.91
N LEU A 125 9.45 -5.09 2.96
CA LEU A 125 10.62 -4.22 2.79
C LEU A 125 11.68 -4.40 3.89
N TYR A 126 11.27 -4.73 5.10
CA TYR A 126 12.21 -4.96 6.21
C TYR A 126 13.00 -6.29 6.10
N GLY A 127 12.69 -7.13 5.13
CA GLY A 127 13.46 -8.33 4.79
C GLY A 127 14.52 -8.10 3.71
N TRP A 128 14.82 -6.85 3.37
CA TRP A 128 15.79 -6.53 2.34
C TRP A 128 17.21 -6.99 2.69
N THR A 129 17.97 -7.32 1.67
CA THR A 129 19.41 -7.54 1.70
C THR A 129 20.12 -6.35 1.07
N GLU A 130 21.43 -6.18 1.32
CA GLU A 130 22.27 -5.18 0.66
C GLU A 130 22.16 -5.29 -0.87
N ARG A 131 22.06 -6.52 -1.38
CA ARG A 131 21.88 -6.76 -2.83
C ARG A 131 20.60 -6.13 -3.37
N TYR A 132 19.51 -6.12 -2.59
CA TYR A 132 18.29 -5.43 -3.02
C TYR A 132 18.43 -3.90 -3.00
N ALA A 133 19.16 -3.34 -2.04
CA ALA A 133 19.44 -1.91 -1.98
C ALA A 133 20.29 -1.45 -3.18
N ASP A 134 21.32 -2.23 -3.53
CA ASP A 134 22.13 -2.00 -4.72
C ASP A 134 21.29 -2.03 -6.01
N LEU A 135 20.51 -3.10 -6.19
CA LEU A 135 19.62 -3.25 -7.35
C LEU A 135 18.59 -2.12 -7.47
N ALA A 136 18.02 -1.67 -6.34
CA ALA A 136 17.09 -0.54 -6.33
C ALA A 136 17.78 0.74 -6.84
N SER A 137 18.99 1.01 -6.34
CA SER A 137 19.80 2.16 -6.75
C SER A 137 20.19 2.13 -8.23
N GLU A 138 20.52 0.92 -8.75
CA GLU A 138 20.82 0.69 -10.17
C GLU A 138 19.58 0.83 -11.07
N THR A 139 18.40 0.51 -10.55
CA THR A 139 17.18 0.39 -11.35
C THR A 139 16.50 1.73 -11.58
N ALA A 140 16.42 2.59 -10.57
CA ALA A 140 15.57 3.78 -10.64
C ALA A 140 16.24 5.05 -10.11
N ASN A 141 15.77 6.19 -10.64
CA ASN A 141 16.19 7.50 -10.20
C ASN A 141 15.42 7.93 -8.94
N PHE A 142 14.16 7.48 -8.81
CA PHE A 142 13.23 7.86 -7.76
C PHE A 142 12.48 6.66 -7.21
N PHE A 143 11.97 6.78 -5.97
CA PHE A 143 11.30 5.71 -5.24
C PHE A 143 9.92 6.16 -4.76
N LEU A 144 8.93 5.27 -4.84
CA LEU A 144 7.59 5.45 -4.31
C LEU A 144 7.33 4.39 -3.24
N GLY A 145 7.02 4.76 -2.03
CA GLY A 145 6.76 3.75 -0.99
C GLY A 145 6.50 4.36 0.38
N ASN A 146 6.44 3.50 1.38
CA ASN A 146 6.33 3.96 2.76
C ASN A 146 7.52 4.84 3.13
N GLY A 147 7.24 6.06 3.58
CA GLY A 147 8.24 7.07 3.81
C GLY A 147 8.88 7.05 5.21
N PRO A 148 9.75 8.02 5.48
CA PRO A 148 10.48 8.10 6.74
C PRO A 148 9.58 8.30 7.96
N GLU A 149 8.40 8.87 7.78
CA GLU A 149 7.41 9.12 8.85
C GLU A 149 6.95 7.85 9.56
N ASN A 150 6.94 6.71 8.88
CA ASN A 150 6.54 5.44 9.46
C ASN A 150 7.68 4.40 9.50
N ALA A 151 8.89 4.77 9.12
CA ALA A 151 10.04 3.87 9.21
C ALA A 151 10.35 3.54 10.68
N ILE A 152 10.63 2.25 10.93
CA ILE A 152 10.97 1.76 12.26
C ILE A 152 12.17 0.83 12.16
N ARG A 153 13.16 1.05 13.04
CA ARG A 153 14.34 0.20 13.14
C ARG A 153 13.99 -1.16 13.75
N THR A 154 14.69 -2.20 13.33
CA THR A 154 14.49 -3.56 13.85
C THR A 154 14.61 -3.60 15.37
N ALA A 155 15.53 -2.83 15.97
CA ALA A 155 15.70 -2.74 17.42
C ALA A 155 14.50 -2.10 18.16
N GLU A 156 13.70 -1.29 17.46
CA GLU A 156 12.50 -0.64 18.01
C GLU A 156 11.24 -1.50 17.84
N MET A 157 11.29 -2.53 16.99
CA MET A 157 10.17 -3.46 16.82
C MET A 157 9.96 -4.25 18.11
N GLN A 158 8.74 -4.26 18.61
CA GLN A 158 8.40 -5.09 19.75
C GLN A 158 8.66 -6.56 19.41
N ASN A 159 9.43 -7.23 20.25
CA ASN A 159 9.69 -8.66 20.10
C ASN A 159 8.37 -9.42 20.29
N ARG A 160 7.86 -10.01 19.21
CA ARG A 160 6.64 -10.82 19.21
C ARG A 160 7.07 -12.25 18.93
N GLU A 161 7.33 -13.02 19.97
CA GLU A 161 7.84 -14.40 19.90
C GLU A 161 7.02 -15.33 18.99
N ASP A 162 5.74 -15.03 18.83
CA ASP A 162 4.81 -15.76 17.97
C ASP A 162 4.75 -15.26 16.50
N GLU A 163 5.60 -14.30 16.14
CA GLU A 163 5.65 -13.71 14.79
C GLU A 163 7.01 -13.97 14.12
N PRO A 164 7.18 -15.12 13.46
CA PRO A 164 8.48 -15.57 12.91
C PRO A 164 9.07 -14.62 11.86
N TRP A 165 8.29 -13.66 11.38
CA TRP A 165 8.72 -12.69 10.40
C TRP A 165 9.76 -11.71 10.97
N THR A 166 9.62 -11.30 12.22
CA THR A 166 10.57 -10.38 12.89
C THR A 166 11.99 -10.94 12.96
N LEU A 167 12.15 -12.27 12.96
CA LEU A 167 13.46 -12.92 12.93
C LEU A 167 14.24 -12.70 11.62
N ARG A 168 13.56 -12.24 10.58
CA ARG A 168 14.14 -11.97 9.24
C ARG A 168 14.24 -10.49 8.92
N ALA A 169 13.73 -9.61 9.81
CA ALA A 169 13.80 -8.19 9.61
C ALA A 169 15.24 -7.70 9.67
N SER A 170 15.58 -6.74 8.79
CA SER A 170 16.87 -6.05 8.78
C SER A 170 16.65 -4.55 8.55
N ASP A 171 17.61 -3.74 8.98
CA ASP A 171 17.54 -2.29 8.81
C ASP A 171 18.02 -1.83 7.42
N VAL A 172 18.35 -2.74 6.51
CA VAL A 172 18.86 -2.42 5.17
C VAL A 172 17.90 -1.49 4.42
N PHE A 173 16.59 -1.77 4.45
CA PHE A 173 15.61 -0.90 3.81
C PHE A 173 15.56 0.50 4.45
N VAL A 174 15.63 0.59 5.78
CA VAL A 174 15.63 1.88 6.50
C VAL A 174 16.88 2.68 6.14
N ASN A 175 18.06 2.05 6.16
CA ASN A 175 19.32 2.68 5.75
C ASN A 175 19.27 3.15 4.29
N PHE A 176 18.73 2.32 3.40
CA PHE A 176 18.55 2.67 1.99
C PHE A 176 17.65 3.89 1.83
N MET A 177 16.49 3.91 2.50
CA MET A 177 15.55 5.02 2.44
C MET A 177 16.18 6.31 2.99
N GLU A 178 16.82 6.26 4.16
CA GLU A 178 17.48 7.42 4.79
C GLU A 178 18.58 8.00 3.90
N SER A 179 19.32 7.14 3.21
CA SER A 179 20.37 7.55 2.26
C SER A 179 19.82 8.13 0.94
N ASN A 180 18.52 7.95 0.68
CA ASN A 180 17.85 8.36 -0.57
C ASN A 180 16.65 9.29 -0.35
N LEU A 181 16.56 10.00 0.79
CA LEU A 181 15.41 10.84 1.12
C LEU A 181 15.07 11.86 0.04
N SER A 182 16.07 12.46 -0.59
CA SER A 182 15.90 13.43 -1.70
C SER A 182 15.33 12.81 -2.98
N ARG A 183 15.35 11.49 -3.10
CA ARG A 183 14.84 10.72 -4.24
C ARG A 183 13.56 9.95 -3.90
N PHE A 184 13.09 10.04 -2.64
CA PHE A 184 12.01 9.25 -2.11
C PHE A 184 10.71 10.06 -2.04
N ALA A 185 9.63 9.54 -2.61
CA ALA A 185 8.29 10.07 -2.45
C ALA A 185 7.47 9.12 -1.56
N SER A 186 7.07 9.61 -0.39
CA SER A 186 6.26 8.85 0.55
C SER A 186 4.86 8.61 0.01
N PHE A 187 4.57 7.35 -0.33
CA PHE A 187 3.27 6.88 -0.80
C PHE A 187 2.81 5.73 0.09
N PRO A 188 2.12 5.99 1.20
CA PRO A 188 1.48 4.92 1.96
C PRO A 188 0.39 4.25 1.11
N LEU A 189 0.01 3.05 1.49
CA LEU A 189 -1.07 2.30 0.85
C LEU A 189 -2.36 3.14 0.80
N PHE A 190 -3.21 2.87 -0.19
CA PHE A 190 -4.40 3.66 -0.49
C PHE A 190 -5.55 2.77 -0.98
N VAL A 191 -6.71 3.37 -1.21
CA VAL A 191 -7.94 2.68 -1.61
C VAL A 191 -8.46 3.19 -2.95
N SER A 192 -9.17 2.32 -3.69
CA SER A 192 -9.86 2.76 -4.90
C SER A 192 -11.17 3.49 -4.57
N GLY A 193 -11.66 4.28 -5.50
CA GLY A 193 -12.97 4.93 -5.38
C GLY A 193 -14.12 3.94 -5.21
N ALA A 194 -13.97 2.71 -5.70
CA ALA A 194 -14.96 1.63 -5.56
C ALA A 194 -15.05 1.09 -4.12
N GLU A 195 -14.06 1.32 -3.27
CA GLU A 195 -14.03 0.86 -1.88
C GLU A 195 -14.71 1.83 -0.91
N ILE A 196 -15.11 2.99 -1.39
CA ILE A 196 -15.73 4.02 -0.57
C ILE A 196 -17.21 3.70 -0.35
N TYR A 197 -17.59 3.52 0.90
CA TYR A 197 -18.97 3.30 1.28
C TYR A 197 -19.71 4.63 1.45
N ARG A 198 -20.89 4.72 0.86
CA ARG A 198 -21.74 5.93 0.88
C ARG A 198 -23.03 5.76 1.69
N GLY A 199 -23.13 4.66 2.42
CA GLY A 199 -24.32 4.38 3.24
C GLY A 199 -24.24 5.00 4.65
N SER A 200 -25.36 4.91 5.41
CA SER A 200 -25.45 5.41 6.77
C SER A 200 -24.70 4.52 7.77
N HIS A 201 -24.00 5.13 8.71
CA HIS A 201 -23.36 4.45 9.84
C HIS A 201 -24.39 3.85 10.81
N ALA A 202 -25.52 4.52 11.02
CA ALA A 202 -26.57 4.11 11.96
C ALA A 202 -27.19 2.74 11.64
N ASN A 203 -27.22 2.34 10.36
CA ASN A 203 -27.85 1.10 9.90
C ASN A 203 -26.92 -0.12 9.89
N ARG A 204 -25.77 -0.05 10.56
CA ARG A 204 -24.80 -1.14 10.59
C ARG A 204 -25.19 -2.20 11.63
N PRO A 205 -25.40 -3.47 11.19
CA PRO A 205 -25.92 -4.52 12.09
C PRO A 205 -24.88 -5.03 13.08
N ASN A 206 -23.58 -4.91 12.76
CA ASN A 206 -22.51 -5.39 13.61
C ASN A 206 -21.92 -4.23 14.40
N THR A 207 -21.70 -4.40 15.70
CA THR A 207 -20.97 -3.40 16.49
C THR A 207 -19.47 -3.49 16.15
N TRP A 208 -18.92 -4.69 16.12
CA TRP A 208 -17.47 -4.92 15.93
C TRP A 208 -17.14 -5.88 14.79
N ALA A 209 -15.97 -5.66 14.19
CA ALA A 209 -15.23 -6.67 13.42
C ALA A 209 -13.74 -6.62 13.75
N VAL A 210 -13.07 -7.77 13.60
CA VAL A 210 -11.61 -7.92 13.74
C VAL A 210 -11.09 -8.77 12.58
N PRO A 211 -11.08 -8.23 11.35
CA PRO A 211 -10.79 -9.00 10.14
C PRO A 211 -9.30 -9.15 9.87
N GLY A 212 -8.96 -10.20 9.11
CA GLY A 212 -7.63 -10.45 8.56
C GLY A 212 -6.77 -11.40 9.38
N VAL A 213 -5.45 -11.36 9.13
CA VAL A 213 -4.48 -12.22 9.83
C VAL A 213 -4.50 -11.90 11.31
N GLN A 214 -4.56 -12.95 12.14
CA GLN A 214 -4.69 -12.82 13.58
C GLN A 214 -3.31 -12.64 14.24
N TYR A 215 -2.71 -11.48 14.05
CA TYR A 215 -1.56 -11.03 14.82
C TYR A 215 -1.93 -10.89 16.29
N ARG A 216 -0.91 -10.87 17.20
CA ARG A 216 -1.13 -10.84 18.65
C ARG A 216 -2.16 -9.79 19.06
N ALA A 217 -1.99 -8.54 18.64
CA ALA A 217 -2.91 -7.46 19.02
C ALA A 217 -4.37 -7.74 18.60
N ARG A 218 -4.60 -8.28 17.39
CA ARG A 218 -5.95 -8.66 16.95
C ARG A 218 -6.52 -9.84 17.72
N ARG A 219 -5.69 -10.84 18.06
CA ARG A 219 -6.13 -11.98 18.89
C ARG A 219 -6.57 -11.53 20.27
N VAL A 220 -5.79 -10.65 20.90
CA VAL A 220 -6.08 -10.12 22.23
C VAL A 220 -7.35 -9.27 22.20
N ALA A 221 -7.46 -8.29 21.30
CA ALA A 221 -8.67 -7.49 21.16
C ALA A 221 -9.91 -8.37 20.90
N ALA A 222 -9.78 -9.37 20.01
CA ALA A 222 -10.87 -10.30 19.72
C ALA A 222 -11.27 -11.13 20.95
N MET A 223 -10.32 -11.51 21.81
CA MET A 223 -10.59 -12.22 23.05
C MET A 223 -11.42 -11.36 24.02
N TYR A 224 -11.02 -10.11 24.26
CA TYR A 224 -11.75 -9.20 25.13
C TYR A 224 -13.17 -8.90 24.59
N LEU A 225 -13.30 -8.63 23.30
CA LEU A 225 -14.61 -8.40 22.69
C LEU A 225 -15.54 -9.63 22.77
N ARG A 226 -15.00 -10.85 22.62
CA ARG A 226 -15.80 -12.08 22.81
C ARG A 226 -16.21 -12.27 24.26
N SER A 227 -15.35 -11.97 25.23
CA SER A 227 -15.71 -12.03 26.66
C SER A 227 -16.83 -11.04 27.01
N ALA A 228 -16.97 -9.94 26.27
CA ALA A 228 -18.09 -9.00 26.36
C ALA A 228 -19.34 -9.43 25.57
N GLY A 229 -19.37 -10.64 25.03
CA GLY A 229 -20.53 -11.22 24.35
C GLY A 229 -20.60 -10.97 22.83
N TYR A 230 -19.58 -10.36 22.21
CA TYR A 230 -19.58 -10.13 20.77
C TYR A 230 -19.23 -11.39 19.99
N SER A 231 -20.01 -11.64 18.92
CA SER A 231 -19.77 -12.70 17.97
C SER A 231 -19.37 -12.11 16.62
N PHE A 232 -18.19 -12.43 16.14
CA PHE A 232 -17.69 -12.03 14.82
C PHE A 232 -16.71 -13.07 14.29
N ARG A 233 -16.55 -13.11 12.98
CA ARG A 233 -15.58 -13.97 12.31
C ARG A 233 -14.20 -13.32 12.39
N SER A 234 -13.23 -14.02 12.97
CA SER A 234 -11.84 -13.55 13.07
C SER A 234 -10.95 -14.07 11.94
N ILE A 235 -11.45 -14.98 11.12
CA ILE A 235 -10.70 -15.57 10.01
C ILE A 235 -10.97 -14.71 8.77
N SER A 236 -9.91 -14.37 8.03
CA SER A 236 -10.07 -13.73 6.72
C SER A 236 -10.84 -14.65 5.79
N PRO A 237 -12.08 -14.31 5.39
CA PRO A 237 -12.86 -15.14 4.47
C PRO A 237 -12.14 -15.36 3.15
N SER A 238 -11.37 -14.39 2.68
CA SER A 238 -10.60 -14.45 1.46
C SER A 238 -9.57 -15.58 1.46
N ARG A 239 -8.85 -15.80 2.57
CA ARG A 239 -7.89 -16.91 2.67
C ARG A 239 -8.55 -18.26 2.61
N TRP A 240 -9.72 -18.40 3.20
CA TRP A 240 -10.44 -19.67 3.18
C TRP A 240 -10.97 -19.98 1.79
N ILE A 241 -11.61 -19.02 1.14
CA ILE A 241 -12.13 -19.17 -0.23
C ILE A 241 -10.99 -19.42 -1.20
N HIS A 242 -9.85 -18.74 -1.07
CA HIS A 242 -8.67 -18.98 -1.89
C HIS A 242 -8.13 -20.40 -1.72
N ARG A 243 -7.98 -20.89 -0.48
CA ARG A 243 -7.58 -22.27 -0.22
C ARG A 243 -8.54 -23.30 -0.79
N VAL A 244 -9.84 -23.09 -0.63
CA VAL A 244 -10.86 -23.98 -1.18
C VAL A 244 -10.78 -24.01 -2.71
N SER A 245 -10.63 -22.84 -3.34
CA SER A 245 -10.48 -22.73 -4.79
C SER A 245 -9.21 -23.43 -5.30
N GLU A 246 -8.09 -23.28 -4.59
CA GLU A 246 -6.84 -24.00 -4.90
C GLU A 246 -6.99 -25.51 -4.78
N THR A 247 -7.67 -25.97 -3.72
CA THR A 247 -7.80 -27.41 -3.42
C THR A 247 -8.73 -28.10 -4.40
N ILE A 248 -9.79 -27.42 -4.84
CA ILE A 248 -10.81 -27.98 -5.74
C ILE A 248 -10.45 -27.73 -7.21
N GLY A 249 -9.42 -26.89 -7.48
CA GLY A 249 -9.04 -26.51 -8.86
C GLY A 249 -10.08 -25.68 -9.59
N PHE A 250 -11.06 -25.11 -8.85
CA PHE A 250 -12.19 -24.38 -9.40
C PHE A 250 -12.03 -22.86 -9.24
N MET A 251 -11.71 -22.19 -10.34
CA MET A 251 -11.72 -20.73 -10.51
C MET A 251 -11.16 -19.92 -9.32
N PRO A 252 -9.85 -19.92 -9.08
CA PRO A 252 -9.22 -19.13 -7.99
C PRO A 252 -9.50 -17.62 -8.08
N SER A 253 -9.63 -17.08 -9.28
CA SER A 253 -10.04 -15.69 -9.54
C SER A 253 -11.43 -15.39 -8.97
N LEU A 254 -12.37 -16.33 -9.04
CA LEU A 254 -13.70 -16.21 -8.43
C LEU A 254 -13.59 -16.23 -6.89
N GLY A 255 -12.73 -17.08 -6.33
CA GLY A 255 -12.44 -17.15 -4.91
C GLY A 255 -11.87 -15.83 -4.38
N LEU A 256 -10.95 -15.22 -5.11
CA LEU A 256 -10.39 -13.92 -4.80
C LEU A 256 -11.46 -12.82 -4.83
N LEU A 257 -12.27 -12.78 -5.88
CA LEU A 257 -13.35 -11.81 -6.04
C LEU A 257 -14.40 -11.93 -4.91
N LEU A 258 -14.82 -13.13 -4.58
CA LEU A 258 -15.77 -13.40 -3.50
C LEU A 258 -15.17 -13.06 -2.14
N GLY A 259 -13.90 -13.39 -1.92
CA GLY A 259 -13.17 -13.06 -0.70
C GLY A 259 -13.09 -11.57 -0.46
N ASN A 260 -12.73 -10.80 -1.47
CA ASN A 260 -12.67 -9.34 -1.39
C ASN A 260 -14.05 -8.72 -1.15
N ARG A 261 -15.11 -9.24 -1.82
CA ARG A 261 -16.49 -8.80 -1.57
C ARG A 261 -16.95 -9.10 -0.14
N LEU A 262 -16.65 -10.27 0.40
CA LEU A 262 -17.01 -10.64 1.77
C LEU A 262 -16.27 -9.80 2.79
N PHE A 263 -14.98 -9.58 2.59
CA PHE A 263 -14.16 -8.71 3.43
C PHE A 263 -14.72 -7.27 3.46
N ARG A 264 -14.93 -6.70 2.29
CA ARG A 264 -15.54 -5.37 2.15
C ARG A 264 -16.89 -5.29 2.83
N ARG A 265 -17.78 -6.26 2.61
CA ARG A 265 -19.10 -6.33 3.24
C ARG A 265 -19.00 -6.42 4.77
N GLU A 266 -17.98 -7.10 5.31
CA GLU A 266 -17.74 -7.16 6.75
C GLU A 266 -17.42 -5.75 7.30
N LEU A 267 -16.54 -5.01 6.64
CA LEU A 267 -16.22 -3.63 7.01
C LEU A 267 -17.46 -2.72 6.94
N GLU A 268 -18.18 -2.75 5.83
CA GLU A 268 -19.39 -1.92 5.59
C GLU A 268 -20.53 -2.20 6.58
N ARG A 269 -20.58 -3.39 7.17
CA ARG A 269 -21.60 -3.80 8.13
C ARG A 269 -21.22 -3.54 9.59
N SER A 270 -20.00 -3.16 9.86
CA SER A 270 -19.47 -2.99 11.22
C SER A 270 -19.37 -1.51 11.59
N ARG A 271 -19.79 -1.15 12.82
CA ARG A 271 -19.66 0.22 13.34
C ARG A 271 -18.22 0.56 13.66
N ALA A 272 -17.51 -0.38 14.27
CA ALA A 272 -16.09 -0.26 14.59
C ALA A 272 -15.33 -1.49 14.13
N VAL A 273 -14.09 -1.29 13.69
CA VAL A 273 -13.21 -2.35 13.23
C VAL A 273 -11.85 -2.19 13.90
N TYR A 274 -11.44 -3.23 14.65
CA TYR A 274 -10.12 -3.27 15.26
C TYR A 274 -9.08 -3.81 14.27
N THR A 275 -7.98 -3.10 14.13
CA THR A 275 -6.81 -3.51 13.36
C THR A 275 -5.51 -3.28 14.13
N CYS A 276 -4.36 -3.58 13.52
CA CYS A 276 -3.03 -3.33 14.07
C CYS A 276 -2.02 -3.12 12.95
N GLY A 277 -0.88 -2.55 13.28
CA GLY A 277 0.23 -2.30 12.36
C GLY A 277 0.96 -3.54 11.83
N SER A 278 0.38 -4.73 11.98
CA SER A 278 1.01 -6.04 11.68
C SER A 278 2.29 -6.26 12.49
N VAL A 279 3.19 -7.08 12.00
CA VAL A 279 4.53 -7.27 12.59
C VAL A 279 5.44 -6.07 12.39
N LEU A 280 5.14 -5.24 11.39
CA LEU A 280 5.93 -4.06 11.03
C LEU A 280 5.60 -2.82 11.87
N GLN A 281 4.53 -2.87 12.67
CA GLN A 281 4.05 -1.76 13.52
C GLN A 281 3.85 -0.44 12.75
N GLN A 282 3.49 -0.55 11.47
CA GLN A 282 3.25 0.58 10.58
C GLN A 282 1.81 0.54 10.02
N PRO A 283 1.25 1.66 9.53
CA PRO A 283 -0.05 1.68 8.90
C PRO A 283 -0.08 0.80 7.65
N ILE A 284 -0.79 -0.32 7.75
CA ILE A 284 -1.08 -1.20 6.62
C ILE A 284 -2.36 -0.75 5.92
N ARG A 285 -2.69 -1.33 4.76
CA ARG A 285 -3.84 -0.93 3.94
C ARG A 285 -5.17 -0.84 4.71
N LYS A 286 -5.37 -1.66 5.74
CA LYS A 286 -6.57 -1.62 6.59
C LYS A 286 -6.81 -0.30 7.30
N PHE A 287 -5.76 0.48 7.57
CA PHE A 287 -5.90 1.81 8.14
C PHE A 287 -6.62 2.79 7.21
N PHE A 288 -6.64 2.50 5.92
CA PHE A 288 -7.34 3.28 4.89
C PHE A 288 -8.66 2.61 4.47
N GLU A 289 -8.71 1.26 4.37
CA GLU A 289 -9.93 0.51 4.03
C GLU A 289 -11.05 0.66 5.06
N ILE A 290 -10.69 0.65 6.34
CA ILE A 290 -11.67 0.74 7.44
C ILE A 290 -12.40 2.07 7.40
N PRO A 291 -11.73 3.23 7.43
CA PRO A 291 -12.43 4.51 7.32
C PRO A 291 -13.11 4.69 5.96
N ALA A 292 -12.51 4.24 4.84
CA ALA A 292 -13.17 4.26 3.53
C ALA A 292 -14.52 3.57 3.54
N SER A 293 -14.63 2.47 4.30
CA SER A 293 -15.91 1.77 4.53
C SER A 293 -16.88 2.53 5.43
N GLY A 294 -16.47 3.68 6.00
CA GLY A 294 -17.23 4.46 6.99
C GLY A 294 -17.30 3.81 8.38
N ALA A 295 -16.51 2.78 8.68
CA ALA A 295 -16.39 2.22 10.01
C ALA A 295 -15.41 3.05 10.86
N LEU A 296 -15.63 3.09 12.18
CA LEU A 296 -14.64 3.63 13.10
C LEU A 296 -13.36 2.79 13.04
N LEU A 297 -12.25 3.43 12.68
CA LEU A 297 -10.92 2.83 12.81
C LEU A 297 -10.54 2.76 14.29
N VAL A 298 -10.30 1.56 14.79
CA VAL A 298 -9.75 1.32 16.13
C VAL A 298 -8.46 0.52 16.00
N SER A 299 -7.38 0.97 16.62
CA SER A 299 -6.06 0.35 16.45
C SER A 299 -5.15 0.61 17.63
N GLU A 300 -4.11 -0.21 17.79
CA GLU A 300 -2.93 0.20 18.55
C GLU A 300 -2.25 1.40 17.86
N PRO A 301 -1.52 2.26 18.61
CA PRO A 301 -0.72 3.31 18.01
C PRO A 301 0.29 2.75 17.02
N CYS A 302 0.41 3.40 15.86
CA CYS A 302 1.38 3.05 14.82
C CYS A 302 2.18 4.30 14.43
N ARG A 303 3.48 4.13 14.18
CA ARG A 303 4.35 5.21 13.70
C ARG A 303 3.83 5.74 12.36
N GLY A 304 3.90 7.06 12.15
CA GLY A 304 3.46 7.72 10.93
C GLY A 304 1.94 7.91 10.80
N LEU A 305 1.14 7.34 11.69
CA LEU A 305 -0.32 7.41 11.57
C LEU A 305 -0.84 8.84 11.69
N ALA A 306 -0.26 9.64 12.61
CA ALA A 306 -0.59 11.06 12.76
C ALA A 306 -0.16 11.87 11.53
N ASP A 307 1.02 11.57 10.99
CA ASP A 307 1.51 12.21 9.76
C ASP A 307 0.56 12.00 8.58
N TYR A 308 -0.10 10.83 8.53
CA TYR A 308 -1.14 10.53 7.52
C TYR A 308 -2.51 11.17 7.83
N GLY A 309 -2.61 11.98 8.88
CA GLY A 309 -3.81 12.73 9.25
C GLY A 309 -4.76 12.00 10.21
N PHE A 310 -4.35 10.86 10.80
CA PHE A 310 -5.17 10.15 11.78
C PHE A 310 -4.83 10.59 13.21
N VAL A 311 -5.80 11.19 13.90
CA VAL A 311 -5.67 11.74 15.25
C VAL A 311 -6.66 11.05 16.19
N ASP A 312 -6.16 10.50 17.30
CA ASP A 312 -6.98 9.83 18.30
C ASP A 312 -8.06 10.74 18.86
N GLY A 313 -9.26 10.18 19.01
CA GLY A 313 -10.46 10.90 19.51
C GLY A 313 -11.06 11.90 18.52
N VAL A 314 -10.40 12.19 17.40
CA VAL A 314 -10.86 13.14 16.37
C VAL A 314 -11.43 12.38 15.16
N ASN A 315 -10.66 11.45 14.58
CA ASN A 315 -11.01 10.73 13.36
C ASN A 315 -10.63 9.24 13.36
N CYS A 316 -10.09 8.75 14.47
CA CYS A 316 -9.87 7.35 14.79
C CYS A 316 -9.88 7.17 16.32
N ARG A 317 -9.76 5.93 16.79
CA ARG A 317 -9.53 5.62 18.21
C ARG A 317 -8.30 4.74 18.33
N LEU A 318 -7.35 5.21 19.13
CA LEU A 318 -6.12 4.48 19.42
C LEU A 318 -6.19 3.93 20.85
N CYS A 319 -6.03 2.62 20.98
CA CYS A 319 -6.00 1.95 22.28
C CYS A 319 -5.16 0.68 22.22
N SER A 320 -4.66 0.24 23.36
CA SER A 320 -4.10 -1.11 23.47
C SER A 320 -5.19 -2.15 23.17
N PRO A 321 -4.84 -3.35 22.73
CA PRO A 321 -5.83 -4.39 22.50
C PRO A 321 -6.58 -4.79 23.78
N GLU A 322 -5.97 -4.63 24.95
CA GLU A 322 -6.55 -4.88 26.29
C GLU A 322 -7.62 -3.83 26.63
N ASP A 323 -7.46 -2.58 26.15
CA ASP A 323 -8.35 -1.45 26.47
C ASP A 323 -9.53 -1.31 25.48
N VAL A 324 -9.68 -2.23 24.53
CA VAL A 324 -10.73 -2.17 23.50
C VAL A 324 -12.15 -2.06 24.08
N LEU A 325 -12.40 -2.57 25.30
CA LEU A 325 -13.68 -2.45 25.98
C LEU A 325 -14.00 -1.03 26.45
N GLY A 326 -13.00 -0.16 26.59
CA GLY A 326 -13.20 1.27 26.79
C GLY A 326 -13.86 1.90 25.58
N VAL A 327 -13.35 1.63 24.39
CA VAL A 327 -13.96 2.08 23.12
C VAL A 327 -15.36 1.49 22.94
N ASP A 328 -15.56 0.22 23.29
CA ASP A 328 -16.88 -0.41 23.26
C ASP A 328 -17.91 0.31 24.15
N ARG A 329 -17.48 0.75 25.33
CA ARG A 329 -18.33 1.56 26.21
C ARG A 329 -18.73 2.86 25.51
N ASP A 330 -17.78 3.57 24.89
CA ASP A 330 -18.07 4.82 24.17
C ASP A 330 -19.08 4.61 23.03
N ILE A 331 -18.94 3.51 22.26
CA ILE A 331 -19.90 3.16 21.19
C ILE A 331 -21.33 2.98 21.74
N ARG A 332 -21.47 2.42 22.94
CA ARG A 332 -22.79 2.20 23.56
C ARG A 332 -23.36 3.43 24.24
N THR A 333 -22.52 4.25 24.85
CA THR A 333 -22.97 5.42 25.64
C THR A 333 -23.07 6.71 24.84
N SER A 334 -22.29 6.83 23.74
CA SER A 334 -22.20 8.04 22.94
C SER A 334 -22.11 7.72 21.42
N PRO A 335 -23.12 7.01 20.87
CA PRO A 335 -23.07 6.53 19.49
C PRO A 335 -22.89 7.66 18.45
N ASP A 336 -23.52 8.82 18.68
CA ASP A 336 -23.41 9.97 17.76
C ASP A 336 -21.99 10.57 17.72
N ALA A 337 -21.33 10.64 18.87
CA ALA A 337 -19.95 11.09 18.94
C ALA A 337 -19.02 10.12 18.19
N VAL A 338 -19.24 8.82 18.35
CA VAL A 338 -18.49 7.77 17.64
C VAL A 338 -18.74 7.84 16.13
N GLU A 339 -19.98 8.05 15.71
CA GLU A 339 -20.31 8.23 14.29
C GLU A 339 -19.61 9.45 13.70
N LYS A 340 -19.54 10.56 14.44
CA LYS A 340 -18.79 11.75 14.01
C LYS A 340 -17.30 11.44 13.80
N ILE A 341 -16.67 10.73 14.73
CA ILE A 341 -15.27 10.32 14.61
C ILE A 341 -15.07 9.44 13.36
N ALA A 342 -15.95 8.47 13.13
CA ALA A 342 -15.89 7.58 11.97
C ALA A 342 -16.02 8.35 10.64
N ARG A 343 -16.93 9.33 10.56
CA ARG A 343 -17.09 10.20 9.38
C ARG A 343 -15.85 11.04 9.13
N LEU A 344 -15.29 11.68 10.14
CA LEU A 344 -14.05 12.45 10.01
C LEU A 344 -12.88 11.55 9.55
N GLY A 345 -12.83 10.29 10.01
CA GLY A 345 -11.84 9.32 9.49
C GLY A 345 -12.06 8.99 8.01
N GLN A 346 -13.31 8.86 7.58
CA GLN A 346 -13.64 8.68 6.17
C GLN A 346 -13.21 9.89 5.34
N ASP A 347 -13.45 11.11 5.83
CA ASP A 347 -13.07 12.35 5.15
C ASP A 347 -11.54 12.46 4.95
N VAL A 348 -10.73 12.03 5.93
CA VAL A 348 -9.27 11.94 5.78
C VAL A 348 -8.90 11.04 4.61
N VAL A 349 -9.50 9.86 4.52
CA VAL A 349 -9.21 8.93 3.42
C VAL A 349 -9.68 9.48 2.08
N LEU A 350 -10.89 10.03 2.01
CA LEU A 350 -11.44 10.61 0.78
C LEU A 350 -10.57 11.74 0.24
N HIS A 351 -10.07 12.60 1.11
CA HIS A 351 -9.27 13.74 0.73
C HIS A 351 -7.85 13.34 0.32
N SER A 352 -7.22 12.42 1.05
CA SER A 352 -5.77 12.23 1.02
C SER A 352 -5.30 10.83 0.60
N HIS A 353 -6.13 9.78 0.70
CA HIS A 353 -5.66 8.40 0.59
C HIS A 353 -6.44 7.53 -0.40
N THR A 354 -7.06 8.15 -1.39
CA THR A 354 -7.67 7.47 -2.55
C THR A 354 -6.72 7.40 -3.74
N VAL A 355 -7.03 6.58 -4.73
CA VAL A 355 -6.35 6.55 -6.03
C VAL A 355 -6.25 7.95 -6.62
N SER A 356 -7.35 8.70 -6.68
CA SER A 356 -7.37 10.06 -7.26
C SER A 356 -6.52 11.06 -6.46
N ALA A 357 -6.50 10.93 -5.12
CA ALA A 357 -5.62 11.75 -4.28
C ALA A 357 -4.13 11.44 -4.57
N ARG A 358 -3.79 10.15 -4.66
CA ARG A 358 -2.42 9.71 -5.02
C ARG A 358 -2.03 10.16 -6.41
N ALA A 359 -2.94 10.10 -7.39
CA ALA A 359 -2.68 10.59 -8.74
C ALA A 359 -2.30 12.07 -8.74
N ARG A 360 -3.04 12.92 -8.01
CA ARG A 360 -2.69 14.35 -7.87
C ARG A 360 -1.33 14.56 -7.20
N GLN A 361 -1.02 13.79 -6.15
CA GLN A 361 0.27 13.86 -5.45
C GLN A 361 1.41 13.41 -6.38
N PHE A 362 1.21 12.34 -7.14
CA PHE A 362 2.20 11.88 -8.10
C PHE A 362 2.40 12.86 -9.25
N GLN A 363 1.34 13.49 -9.76
CA GLN A 363 1.45 14.57 -10.75
C GLN A 363 2.32 15.72 -10.22
N ALA A 364 2.16 16.11 -8.95
CA ALA A 364 2.99 17.15 -8.34
C ALA A 364 4.46 16.70 -8.22
N VAL A 365 4.71 15.44 -7.86
CA VAL A 365 6.07 14.85 -7.87
C VAL A 365 6.66 14.88 -9.27
N LEU A 366 5.94 14.43 -10.30
CA LEU A 366 6.41 14.45 -11.69
C LEU A 366 6.73 15.87 -12.17
N GLN A 367 5.92 16.85 -11.79
CA GLN A 367 6.18 18.25 -12.13
C GLN A 367 7.46 18.76 -11.44
N ALA A 368 7.69 18.40 -10.18
CA ALA A 368 8.92 18.76 -9.47
C ALA A 368 10.16 18.10 -10.08
N VAL A 369 10.06 16.83 -10.49
CA VAL A 369 11.12 16.11 -11.20
C VAL A 369 11.41 16.76 -12.54
N LYS A 370 10.39 17.08 -13.34
CA LYS A 370 10.53 17.74 -14.64
C LYS A 370 11.21 19.11 -14.52
N ASN A 371 10.95 19.81 -13.43
CA ASN A 371 11.54 21.13 -13.16
C ASN A 371 12.92 21.05 -12.47
N ASN A 372 13.47 19.83 -12.26
CA ASN A 372 14.72 19.60 -11.53
C ASN A 372 14.75 20.19 -10.11
N CYS A 373 13.58 20.24 -9.43
CA CYS A 373 13.46 20.79 -8.09
C CYS A 373 12.90 19.77 -7.07
N PHE A 374 12.85 18.47 -7.43
CA PHE A 374 12.40 17.44 -6.51
C PHE A 374 13.53 17.07 -5.54
N GLY A 375 13.29 17.29 -4.25
CA GLY A 375 14.18 16.96 -3.13
C GLY A 375 13.59 15.96 -2.14
N GLY A 376 12.63 15.14 -2.61
CA GLY A 376 11.87 14.19 -1.80
C GLY A 376 10.46 14.67 -1.47
N ALA A 377 9.62 13.75 -1.01
CA ALA A 377 8.28 14.09 -0.55
C ALA A 377 7.85 13.20 0.61
N ARG A 378 7.17 13.79 1.60
CA ARG A 378 6.76 13.13 2.84
C ARG A 378 5.41 13.63 3.34
N TRP A 379 4.87 12.93 4.31
CA TRP A 379 3.68 13.36 5.04
C TRP A 379 4.08 14.05 6.34
N SER A 380 3.31 15.08 6.71
CA SER A 380 3.39 15.75 8.00
C SER A 380 2.02 16.32 8.35
N ASP A 381 1.48 15.95 9.48
CA ASP A 381 0.20 16.44 10.02
C ASP A 381 -0.97 16.39 9.00
N GLY A 382 -1.07 15.28 8.26
CA GLY A 382 -2.11 15.07 7.23
C GLY A 382 -1.86 15.78 5.91
N CYS A 383 -0.74 16.49 5.76
CA CYS A 383 -0.36 17.19 4.55
C CYS A 383 0.75 16.45 3.80
N TYR A 384 0.62 16.37 2.48
CA TYR A 384 1.66 15.87 1.59
C TYR A 384 2.60 16.99 1.19
N VAL A 385 3.86 16.94 1.60
CA VAL A 385 4.85 18.00 1.41
C VAL A 385 5.95 17.51 0.46
N ILE A 386 6.19 18.25 -0.61
CA ILE A 386 7.30 18.02 -1.56
C ILE A 386 8.43 18.99 -1.20
N SER A 387 9.61 18.46 -0.87
CA SER A 387 10.82 19.23 -0.60
C SER A 387 11.54 19.54 -1.91
N GLY A 388 12.14 20.74 -2.02
CA GLY A 388 12.90 21.17 -3.18
C GLY A 388 13.25 22.64 -3.12
N ALA A 389 14.01 23.15 -4.09
CA ALA A 389 14.55 24.50 -4.10
C ALA A 389 13.53 25.64 -3.91
N PHE A 390 12.23 25.39 -4.10
CA PHE A 390 11.16 26.37 -3.86
C PHE A 390 10.58 26.31 -2.44
N ALA A 391 10.70 25.18 -1.74
CA ALA A 391 10.22 25.05 -0.35
C ALA A 391 11.12 25.85 0.61
N GLU A 392 12.43 25.80 0.39
CA GLU A 392 13.40 26.60 1.18
C GLU A 392 13.17 28.10 1.05
N ALA A 393 12.76 28.57 -0.13
CA ALA A 393 12.44 29.98 -0.36
C ALA A 393 11.12 30.42 0.33
N ALA A 394 10.16 29.50 0.46
CA ALA A 394 8.87 29.77 1.12
C ALA A 394 9.01 29.76 2.65
N ASP A 395 9.85 28.89 3.20
CA ASP A 395 10.13 28.83 4.63
C ASP A 395 11.02 30.01 5.04
N ALA A 396 12.03 30.38 4.25
CA ALA A 396 12.84 31.59 4.47
C ALA A 396 12.01 32.89 4.41
N ALA A 397 10.96 32.93 3.56
CA ALA A 397 10.04 34.06 3.48
C ALA A 397 9.06 34.12 4.68
N ARG A 398 8.69 32.97 5.26
CA ARG A 398 7.87 32.91 6.49
C ARG A 398 8.65 33.34 7.70
N ASP A 399 9.90 32.90 7.82
CA ASP A 399 10.77 33.30 8.93
C ASP A 399 11.13 34.79 8.89
N ALA A 400 11.26 35.35 7.67
CA ALA A 400 11.51 36.82 7.49
C ALA A 400 10.27 37.68 7.81
N HIS A 401 9.06 37.11 7.89
CA HIS A 401 7.86 37.85 8.28
C HIS A 401 7.49 37.70 9.77
N GLN A 402 8.20 36.86 10.53
CA GLN A 402 7.99 36.67 11.96
C GLN A 402 9.07 37.31 12.83
N GLY A 403 10.09 37.94 12.25
CA GLY A 403 11.10 38.78 12.92
C GLY A 403 10.85 40.25 12.63
#